data_28b553bf6d37bcfdb2a26b24a341ced5
#
_entry.id   28b553bf6d37bcfdb2a26b24a341ced5
#
_cell.length_a   1.000
_cell.length_b   1.000
_cell.length_c   1.000
_cell.angle_alpha   90.00
_cell.angle_beta   90.00
_cell.angle_gamma   90.00
#
_symmetry.space_group_name_H-M   'P 1'
#
loop_
_entity.id
_entity.type
_entity.pdbx_description
1 polymer ?
#
loop_
_entity_poly.entity_id
_entity_poly.type
_entity_poly.pdbx_seq_one_letter_code
_entity_poly.pdbx_strand_id
1 'polypeptide(L)'
;LIGGDGQELRSSFRRGESNRKKKGAHRVSLFDCDSRCVLDYTLVKYKNNETQAFMAMLDKCHVNSNDIFYADALNTRRELIEFLNARNLDWIFAVKNNHGNMTAVKGICNYLEGRSSDGEHFHYEFTKKESSRIETRYYDIIPVDVIEPCQLYCMHPGTRTLIRVRKVTSTHLRDDCKNSVDR
;
A
#
# COMPACT_ATOMS: atom_id res chain seq x y z
N LEU A 1 -8.60 -8.63 8.65
CA LEU A 1 -7.66 -7.90 7.78
C LEU A 1 -6.31 -7.74 8.49
N ILE A 2 -5.22 -8.24 7.88
CA ILE A 2 -3.89 -8.29 8.48
C ILE A 2 -2.96 -7.31 7.78
N GLY A 3 -2.43 -6.35 8.55
CA GLY A 3 -1.46 -5.38 8.06
C GLY A 3 -0.02 -5.75 8.42
N GLY A 4 0.89 -5.64 7.45
CA GLY A 4 2.33 -5.75 7.66
C GLY A 4 3.01 -4.38 7.56
N ASP A 5 3.79 -3.99 8.58
CA ASP A 5 4.53 -2.72 8.58
C ASP A 5 5.95 -2.88 9.15
N GLY A 6 6.89 -2.21 8.49
CA GLY A 6 8.28 -2.14 8.90
C GLY A 6 8.66 -0.74 9.37
N GLN A 7 9.11 -0.61 10.61
CA GLN A 7 9.44 0.67 11.23
C GLN A 7 10.87 0.72 11.77
N GLU A 8 11.61 1.76 11.41
CA GLU A 8 12.90 2.06 12.03
C GLU A 8 12.72 2.71 13.40
N LEU A 9 13.30 2.09 14.43
CA LEU A 9 13.28 2.59 15.80
C LEU A 9 14.35 3.66 15.98
N ARG A 10 13.99 4.93 15.79
CA ARG A 10 14.92 6.08 15.81
C ARG A 10 15.70 6.26 17.11
N SER A 11 15.18 5.77 18.23
CA SER A 11 15.81 5.87 19.55
C SER A 11 16.73 4.68 19.90
N SER A 12 16.91 3.72 19.02
CA SER A 12 17.67 2.48 19.29
C SER A 12 19.18 2.62 19.08
N PHE A 13 19.67 3.82 18.83
CA PHE A 13 21.11 4.10 18.74
C PHE A 13 21.78 4.00 20.12
N ARG A 14 22.91 3.31 20.19
CA ARG A 14 23.72 3.33 21.43
C ARG A 14 24.22 4.74 21.73
N ARG A 15 24.12 5.14 22.99
CA ARG A 15 24.59 6.44 23.50
C ARG A 15 26.08 6.62 23.11
N GLY A 16 26.42 7.73 22.41
CA GLY A 16 27.78 8.03 21.96
C GLY A 16 28.08 7.78 20.49
N GLU A 17 27.19 7.12 19.75
CA GLU A 17 27.39 6.88 18.31
C GLU A 17 26.50 7.80 17.46
N SER A 18 26.71 9.12 17.54
CA SER A 18 26.01 10.10 16.70
C SER A 18 26.56 10.09 15.26
N ASN A 19 26.37 9.01 14.54
CA ASN A 19 26.75 8.97 13.14
C ASN A 19 25.45 8.89 12.31
N ARG A 20 25.12 9.97 11.60
CA ARG A 20 23.97 10.08 10.66
C ARG A 20 23.89 8.94 9.62
N LYS A 21 24.92 8.08 9.55
CA LYS A 21 25.02 6.93 8.65
C LYS A 21 24.58 5.60 9.29
N LYS A 22 24.43 5.51 10.64
CA LYS A 22 24.01 4.27 11.29
C LYS A 22 22.50 4.23 11.39
N LYS A 23 21.90 3.19 10.82
CA LYS A 23 20.46 2.93 10.89
C LYS A 23 20.10 2.35 12.26
N GLY A 24 18.97 2.77 12.83
CA GLY A 24 18.40 2.19 14.03
C GLY A 24 17.95 0.74 13.82
N ALA A 25 17.58 0.05 14.90
CA ALA A 25 16.96 -1.25 14.79
C ALA A 25 15.67 -1.14 13.98
N HIS A 26 15.46 -2.07 13.07
CA HIS A 26 14.26 -2.10 12.24
C HIS A 26 13.31 -3.18 12.76
N ARG A 27 12.11 -2.77 13.17
CA ARG A 27 11.05 -3.65 13.65
C ARG A 27 10.06 -3.90 12.52
N VAL A 28 9.72 -5.16 12.31
CA VAL A 28 8.64 -5.58 11.43
C VAL A 28 7.52 -6.14 12.30
N SER A 29 6.28 -5.79 12.05
CA SER A 29 5.12 -6.20 12.84
C SER A 29 3.96 -6.62 11.95
N LEU A 30 3.19 -7.61 12.41
CA LEU A 30 1.88 -7.98 11.91
C LEU A 30 0.82 -7.39 12.85
N PHE A 31 -0.22 -6.82 12.28
CA PHE A 31 -1.29 -6.15 12.98
C PHE A 31 -2.64 -6.62 12.44
N ASP A 32 -3.51 -7.06 13.34
CA ASP A 32 -4.90 -7.32 12.99
C ASP A 32 -5.72 -6.04 13.12
N CYS A 33 -6.27 -5.59 11.99
CA CYS A 33 -7.02 -4.34 11.92
C CYS A 33 -8.39 -4.43 12.59
N ASP A 34 -8.97 -5.62 12.63
CA ASP A 34 -10.33 -5.82 13.17
C ASP A 34 -10.30 -5.80 14.70
N SER A 35 -9.38 -6.56 15.31
CA SER A 35 -9.18 -6.55 16.77
C SER A 35 -8.31 -5.39 17.25
N ARG A 36 -7.61 -4.68 16.34
CA ARG A 36 -6.65 -3.61 16.63
C ARG A 36 -5.47 -4.07 17.49
N CYS A 37 -5.07 -5.31 17.34
CA CYS A 37 -3.98 -5.91 18.10
C CYS A 37 -2.77 -6.22 17.23
N VAL A 38 -1.58 -6.11 17.83
CA VAL A 38 -0.35 -6.63 17.23
C VAL A 38 -0.36 -8.15 17.39
N LEU A 39 -0.31 -8.88 16.28
CA LEU A 39 -0.28 -10.34 16.26
C LEU A 39 1.12 -10.88 16.57
N ASP A 40 2.12 -10.31 15.93
CA ASP A 40 3.53 -10.67 16.14
C ASP A 40 4.44 -9.54 15.70
N TYR A 41 5.68 -9.54 16.18
CA TYR A 41 6.73 -8.62 15.73
C TYR A 41 8.11 -9.27 15.80
N THR A 42 9.01 -8.80 14.94
CA THR A 42 10.41 -9.23 14.97
C THR A 42 11.34 -8.07 14.64
N LEU A 43 12.58 -8.16 15.08
CA LEU A 43 13.63 -7.20 14.71
C LEU A 43 14.41 -7.77 13.53
N VAL A 44 14.58 -6.95 12.50
CA VAL A 44 15.38 -7.29 11.33
C VAL A 44 16.60 -6.40 11.22
N LYS A 45 17.69 -6.97 10.73
CA LYS A 45 18.95 -6.24 10.60
C LYS A 45 18.91 -5.19 9.50
N TYR A 46 18.15 -5.45 8.42
CA TYR A 46 18.06 -4.59 7.26
C TYR A 46 16.61 -4.53 6.77
N LYS A 47 16.23 -3.38 6.21
CA LYS A 47 14.90 -3.18 5.63
C LYS A 47 14.54 -4.22 4.54
N ASN A 48 15.53 -4.69 3.79
CA ASN A 48 15.30 -5.70 2.75
C ASN A 48 14.85 -7.06 3.28
N ASN A 49 14.91 -7.29 4.60
CA ASN A 49 14.51 -8.55 5.24
C ASN A 49 13.06 -8.54 5.72
N GLU A 50 12.29 -7.50 5.43
CA GLU A 50 10.87 -7.40 5.83
C GLU A 50 10.04 -8.54 5.25
N THR A 51 10.22 -8.86 3.97
CA THR A 51 9.50 -9.93 3.26
C THR A 51 9.67 -11.28 3.96
N GLN A 52 10.91 -11.64 4.30
CA GLN A 52 11.22 -12.89 5.00
C GLN A 52 10.63 -12.90 6.42
N ALA A 53 10.65 -11.73 7.09
CA ALA A 53 10.07 -11.59 8.41
C ALA A 53 8.55 -11.77 8.38
N PHE A 54 7.86 -11.20 7.37
CA PHE A 54 6.42 -11.41 7.20
C PHE A 54 6.07 -12.88 6.98
N MET A 55 6.77 -13.56 6.08
CA MET A 55 6.54 -14.98 5.84
C MET A 55 6.73 -15.82 7.11
N ALA A 56 7.82 -15.58 7.85
CA ALA A 56 8.11 -16.30 9.09
C ALA A 56 7.09 -16.01 10.21
N MET A 57 6.55 -14.81 10.31
CA MET A 57 5.51 -14.46 11.28
C MET A 57 4.15 -15.03 10.88
N LEU A 58 3.78 -14.95 9.59
CA LEU A 58 2.55 -15.54 9.08
C LEU A 58 2.49 -17.05 9.22
N ASP A 59 3.64 -17.73 9.19
CA ASP A 59 3.73 -19.17 9.48
C ASP A 59 3.38 -19.53 10.92
N LYS A 60 3.67 -18.65 11.86
CA LYS A 60 3.44 -18.85 13.29
C LYS A 60 2.04 -18.42 13.71
N CYS A 61 1.49 -17.39 13.06
CA CYS A 61 0.18 -16.87 13.36
C CYS A 61 -0.91 -17.78 12.77
N HIS A 62 -1.99 -17.97 13.52
CA HIS A 62 -3.18 -18.64 13.02
C HIS A 62 -3.95 -17.67 12.12
N VAL A 63 -3.61 -17.65 10.84
CA VAL A 63 -4.23 -16.83 9.82
C VAL A 63 -5.20 -17.70 9.02
N ASN A 64 -6.42 -17.22 8.85
CA ASN A 64 -7.47 -17.95 8.15
C ASN A 64 -7.39 -17.71 6.63
N SER A 65 -7.85 -18.65 5.83
CA SER A 65 -7.91 -18.53 4.36
C SER A 65 -8.79 -17.38 3.85
N ASN A 66 -9.61 -16.79 4.72
CA ASN A 66 -10.46 -15.62 4.41
C ASN A 66 -9.82 -14.29 4.82
N ASP A 67 -8.63 -14.33 5.40
CA ASP A 67 -7.93 -13.11 5.77
C ASP A 67 -7.26 -12.48 4.55
N ILE A 68 -7.23 -11.14 4.56
CA ILE A 68 -6.57 -10.34 3.53
C ILE A 68 -5.30 -9.76 4.14
N PHE A 69 -4.16 -10.06 3.55
CA PHE A 69 -2.88 -9.46 3.92
C PHE A 69 -2.59 -8.20 3.10
N TYR A 70 -2.14 -7.14 3.75
CA TYR A 70 -1.65 -5.95 3.05
C TYR A 70 -0.35 -5.43 3.65
N ALA A 71 0.49 -4.82 2.81
CA ALA A 71 1.73 -4.19 3.24
C ALA A 71 2.13 -3.04 2.32
N ASP A 72 3.15 -2.26 2.71
CA ASP A 72 3.70 -1.19 1.87
C ASP A 72 4.22 -1.74 0.54
N ALA A 73 4.20 -0.90 -0.48
CA ALA A 73 4.65 -1.18 -1.83
C ALA A 73 6.08 -1.77 -1.94
N LEU A 74 6.96 -1.51 -0.98
CA LEU A 74 8.29 -2.13 -0.91
C LEU A 74 8.23 -3.65 -0.74
N ASN A 75 7.13 -4.16 -0.22
CA ASN A 75 6.86 -5.57 0.03
C ASN A 75 6.07 -6.24 -1.10
N THR A 76 5.75 -5.51 -2.19
CA THR A 76 5.15 -6.06 -3.40
C THR A 76 6.19 -6.89 -4.15
N ARG A 77 6.51 -8.08 -3.62
CA ARG A 77 7.51 -8.99 -4.15
C ARG A 77 6.85 -10.31 -4.53
N ARG A 78 7.29 -10.86 -5.65
CA ARG A 78 6.79 -12.11 -6.18
C ARG A 78 6.84 -13.24 -5.15
N GLU A 79 7.93 -13.34 -4.44
CA GLU A 79 8.17 -14.36 -3.39
C GLU A 79 7.09 -14.32 -2.29
N LEU A 80 6.74 -13.13 -1.77
CA LEU A 80 5.70 -12.99 -0.76
C LEU A 80 4.32 -13.33 -1.33
N ILE A 81 4.05 -12.91 -2.55
CA ILE A 81 2.77 -13.18 -3.24
C ILE A 81 2.58 -14.68 -3.48
N GLU A 82 3.60 -15.37 -3.95
CA GLU A 82 3.57 -16.82 -4.13
C GLU A 82 3.37 -17.56 -2.79
N PHE A 83 4.00 -17.06 -1.72
CA PHE A 83 3.81 -17.59 -0.37
C PHE A 83 2.36 -17.42 0.13
N LEU A 84 1.75 -16.24 -0.08
CA LEU A 84 0.36 -15.96 0.30
C LEU A 84 -0.61 -16.81 -0.53
N ASN A 85 -0.41 -16.90 -1.84
CA ASN A 85 -1.23 -17.73 -2.73
C ASN A 85 -1.20 -19.22 -2.33
N ALA A 86 -0.03 -19.74 -1.95
CA ALA A 86 0.12 -21.13 -1.50
C ALA A 86 -0.66 -21.43 -0.22
N ARG A 87 -1.03 -20.40 0.55
CA ARG A 87 -1.85 -20.48 1.77
C ARG A 87 -3.31 -20.09 1.57
N ASN A 88 -3.71 -19.80 0.34
CA ASN A 88 -5.04 -19.28 0.01
C ASN A 88 -5.38 -17.99 0.76
N LEU A 89 -4.37 -17.14 1.03
CA LEU A 89 -4.57 -15.82 1.60
C LEU A 89 -4.75 -14.80 0.46
N ASP A 90 -5.79 -14.00 0.58
CA ASP A 90 -5.95 -12.84 -0.28
C ASP A 90 -4.94 -11.74 0.09
N TRP A 91 -4.62 -10.87 -0.85
CA TRP A 91 -3.64 -9.82 -0.62
C TRP A 91 -3.96 -8.53 -1.36
N ILE A 92 -3.55 -7.40 -0.76
CA ILE A 92 -3.62 -6.06 -1.36
C ILE A 92 -2.26 -5.41 -1.26
N PHE A 93 -1.62 -5.15 -2.39
CA PHE A 93 -0.34 -4.46 -2.45
C PHE A 93 -0.42 -3.19 -3.30
N ALA A 94 0.17 -2.12 -2.78
CA ALA A 94 0.36 -0.91 -3.56
C ALA A 94 1.48 -1.11 -4.60
N VAL A 95 1.26 -0.63 -5.82
CA VAL A 95 2.27 -0.64 -6.89
C VAL A 95 2.80 0.78 -7.08
N LYS A 96 4.12 0.95 -7.02
CA LYS A 96 4.80 2.25 -7.20
C LYS A 96 5.74 2.20 -8.42
N ASN A 97 5.99 3.36 -9.02
CA ASN A 97 6.82 3.50 -10.22
C ASN A 97 8.31 3.11 -10.05
N ASN A 98 8.79 2.91 -8.84
CA ASN A 98 10.18 2.59 -8.51
C ASN A 98 10.49 1.10 -8.38
N HIS A 99 9.52 0.21 -8.63
CA HIS A 99 9.75 -1.22 -8.69
C HIS A 99 10.30 -1.61 -10.07
N GLY A 100 11.22 -2.58 -10.13
CA GLY A 100 11.90 -3.02 -11.35
C GLY A 100 11.00 -3.51 -12.50
N ASN A 101 9.70 -3.70 -12.23
CA ASN A 101 8.68 -4.01 -13.22
C ASN A 101 7.91 -2.77 -13.71
N MET A 102 8.62 -1.65 -13.89
CA MET A 102 8.04 -0.39 -14.39
C MET A 102 7.22 -0.56 -15.67
N THR A 103 7.60 -1.47 -16.55
CA THR A 103 6.88 -1.71 -17.81
C THR A 103 5.49 -2.28 -17.55
N ALA A 104 5.36 -3.19 -16.59
CA ALA A 104 4.10 -3.78 -16.19
C ALA A 104 3.16 -2.73 -15.57
N VAL A 105 3.69 -1.94 -14.64
CA VAL A 105 2.91 -0.87 -13.99
C VAL A 105 2.46 0.19 -14.99
N LYS A 106 3.33 0.59 -15.90
CA LYS A 106 2.98 1.52 -16.98
C LYS A 106 1.92 0.95 -17.92
N GLY A 107 2.03 -0.31 -18.28
CA GLY A 107 1.02 -0.99 -19.11
C GLY A 107 -0.35 -0.96 -18.44
N ILE A 108 -0.42 -1.27 -17.15
CA ILE A 108 -1.64 -1.23 -16.36
C ILE A 108 -2.18 0.21 -16.25
N CYS A 109 -1.35 1.19 -15.96
CA CYS A 109 -1.77 2.59 -15.87
C CYS A 109 -2.31 3.10 -17.21
N ASN A 110 -1.60 2.84 -18.32
CA ASN A 110 -2.03 3.23 -19.65
C ASN A 110 -3.35 2.55 -20.06
N TYR A 111 -3.51 1.29 -19.71
CA TYR A 111 -4.76 0.58 -19.93
C TYR A 111 -5.93 1.23 -19.19
N LEU A 112 -5.72 1.63 -17.94
CA LEU A 112 -6.74 2.29 -17.12
C LEU A 112 -7.05 3.71 -17.59
N GLU A 113 -6.06 4.43 -18.12
CA GLU A 113 -6.25 5.77 -18.68
C GLU A 113 -6.98 5.78 -20.03
N GLY A 114 -6.77 4.75 -20.85
CA GLY A 114 -7.40 4.63 -22.16
C GLY A 114 -8.86 4.15 -22.13
N ARG A 115 -9.36 3.67 -21.00
CA ARG A 115 -10.76 3.27 -20.84
C ARG A 115 -11.60 4.44 -20.34
N SER A 116 -12.56 4.87 -21.17
CA SER A 116 -13.63 5.72 -20.70
C SER A 116 -14.55 4.94 -19.75
N SER A 117 -15.27 5.66 -18.91
CA SER A 117 -16.09 5.19 -17.78
C SER A 117 -17.22 4.20 -18.11
N ASP A 118 -17.36 3.76 -19.35
CA ASP A 118 -18.51 2.97 -19.83
C ASP A 118 -18.31 1.46 -19.84
N GLY A 119 -17.24 0.97 -19.23
CA GLY A 119 -16.91 -0.47 -19.17
C GLY A 119 -17.23 -1.12 -17.84
N GLU A 120 -17.16 -2.43 -17.79
CA GLU A 120 -17.42 -3.34 -16.66
C GLU A 120 -16.50 -3.13 -15.44
N HIS A 121 -16.38 -1.90 -14.94
CA HIS A 121 -15.61 -1.61 -13.74
C HIS A 121 -16.45 -0.82 -12.72
N PHE A 122 -16.17 -1.05 -11.45
CA PHE A 122 -16.85 -0.33 -10.37
C PHE A 122 -16.12 0.98 -10.09
N HIS A 123 -16.88 2.07 -10.06
CA HIS A 123 -16.39 3.38 -9.66
C HIS A 123 -16.93 3.76 -8.29
N TYR A 124 -16.06 4.24 -7.40
CA TYR A 124 -16.43 4.71 -6.08
C TYR A 124 -15.74 6.03 -5.77
N GLU A 125 -16.48 6.99 -5.23
CA GLU A 125 -15.97 8.28 -4.79
C GLU A 125 -16.14 8.44 -3.28
N PHE A 126 -15.10 8.91 -2.63
CA PHE A 126 -15.09 9.22 -1.21
C PHE A 126 -14.51 10.60 -0.97
N THR A 127 -15.28 11.49 -0.32
CA THR A 127 -14.85 12.85 0.03
C THR A 127 -14.76 13.00 1.54
N LYS A 128 -13.61 13.46 2.02
CA LYS A 128 -13.34 13.77 3.43
C LYS A 128 -12.95 15.24 3.56
N LYS A 129 -13.59 15.93 4.50
CA LYS A 129 -13.25 17.30 4.87
C LYS A 129 -12.50 17.30 6.20
N GLU A 130 -11.29 17.84 6.20
CA GLU A 130 -10.48 18.05 7.41
C GLU A 130 -10.04 19.51 7.49
N SER A 131 -10.53 20.22 8.48
CA SER A 131 -10.19 21.65 8.74
C SER A 131 -10.31 22.51 7.47
N SER A 132 -9.19 22.91 6.86
CA SER A 132 -9.12 23.73 5.65
C SER A 132 -8.91 22.92 4.36
N ARG A 133 -8.96 21.59 4.43
CA ARG A 133 -8.64 20.69 3.32
C ARG A 133 -9.80 19.78 3.00
N ILE A 134 -10.16 19.73 1.73
CA ILE A 134 -11.09 18.75 1.18
C ILE A 134 -10.26 17.75 0.35
N GLU A 135 -10.37 16.48 0.69
CA GLU A 135 -9.73 15.39 -0.01
C GLU A 135 -10.79 14.50 -0.65
N THR A 136 -10.76 14.40 -1.98
CA THR A 136 -11.63 13.49 -2.73
C THR A 136 -10.77 12.38 -3.32
N ARG A 137 -11.18 11.15 -3.10
CA ARG A 137 -10.55 9.94 -3.66
C ARG A 137 -11.53 9.26 -4.60
N TYR A 138 -11.05 8.96 -5.78
CA TYR A 138 -11.74 8.19 -6.79
C TYR A 138 -11.08 6.82 -6.87
N TYR A 139 -11.89 5.79 -6.81
CA TYR A 139 -11.46 4.39 -6.89
C TYR A 139 -12.06 3.78 -8.14
N ASP A 140 -11.22 3.25 -9.02
CA ASP A 140 -11.64 2.45 -10.15
C ASP A 140 -11.20 1.01 -9.86
N ILE A 141 -12.15 0.08 -9.81
CA ILE A 141 -11.94 -1.32 -9.48
C ILE A 141 -12.20 -2.15 -10.73
N ILE A 142 -11.18 -2.81 -11.25
CA ILE A 142 -11.20 -3.52 -12.52
C ILE A 142 -10.87 -5.00 -12.30
N PRO A 143 -11.81 -5.91 -12.50
CA PRO A 143 -11.54 -7.34 -12.49
C PRO A 143 -10.52 -7.70 -13.59
N VAL A 144 -9.67 -8.67 -13.32
CA VAL A 144 -8.60 -9.08 -14.25
C VAL A 144 -9.14 -9.82 -15.48
N ASP A 145 -10.29 -10.45 -15.36
CA ASP A 145 -10.97 -11.18 -16.44
C ASP A 145 -11.43 -10.29 -17.62
N VAL A 146 -11.57 -8.99 -17.38
CA VAL A 146 -11.90 -8.00 -18.43
C VAL A 146 -10.64 -7.40 -19.10
N ILE A 147 -9.44 -7.84 -18.71
CA ILE A 147 -8.16 -7.34 -19.22
C ILE A 147 -7.65 -8.28 -20.32
N GLU A 148 -7.15 -7.70 -21.41
CA GLU A 148 -6.58 -8.46 -22.52
C GLU A 148 -5.44 -9.39 -22.05
N PRO A 149 -5.44 -10.67 -22.47
CA PRO A 149 -4.44 -11.66 -22.03
C PRO A 149 -2.99 -11.24 -22.23
N CYS A 150 -2.70 -10.48 -23.30
CA CYS A 150 -1.35 -9.97 -23.57
C CYS A 150 -0.84 -8.94 -22.54
N GLN A 151 -1.72 -8.38 -21.72
CA GLN A 151 -1.38 -7.44 -20.65
C GLN A 151 -1.21 -8.14 -19.30
N LEU A 152 -1.77 -9.35 -19.16
CA LEU A 152 -1.74 -10.10 -17.90
C LEU A 152 -0.36 -10.66 -17.55
N TYR A 153 0.51 -10.93 -18.54
CA TYR A 153 1.83 -11.50 -18.30
C TYR A 153 2.73 -10.61 -17.41
N CYS A 154 2.38 -9.33 -17.34
CA CYS A 154 3.09 -8.36 -16.51
C CYS A 154 2.68 -8.41 -15.03
N MET A 155 1.59 -9.07 -14.71
CA MET A 155 1.02 -9.05 -13.35
C MET A 155 1.64 -10.11 -12.47
N HIS A 156 1.52 -9.90 -11.17
CA HIS A 156 1.89 -10.92 -10.21
C HIS A 156 0.94 -12.12 -10.27
N PRO A 157 1.43 -13.35 -10.03
CA PRO A 157 0.59 -14.53 -10.00
C PRO A 157 -0.57 -14.37 -9.00
N GLY A 158 -1.78 -14.75 -9.39
CA GLY A 158 -2.96 -14.67 -8.53
C GLY A 158 -3.58 -13.28 -8.39
N THR A 159 -3.13 -12.29 -9.20
CA THR A 159 -3.83 -11.00 -9.27
C THR A 159 -5.24 -11.21 -9.83
N ARG A 160 -6.26 -10.82 -9.06
CA ARG A 160 -7.67 -10.94 -9.45
C ARG A 160 -8.31 -9.61 -9.82
N THR A 161 -7.78 -8.52 -9.25
CA THR A 161 -8.38 -7.20 -9.37
C THR A 161 -7.29 -6.12 -9.37
N LEU A 162 -7.47 -5.12 -10.22
CA LEU A 162 -6.69 -3.90 -10.19
C LEU A 162 -7.50 -2.78 -9.56
N ILE A 163 -6.88 -2.01 -8.68
CA ILE A 163 -7.50 -0.85 -8.04
C ILE A 163 -6.65 0.38 -8.36
N ARG A 164 -7.23 1.32 -9.08
CA ARG A 164 -6.63 2.64 -9.28
C ARG A 164 -7.21 3.60 -8.26
N VAL A 165 -6.35 4.32 -7.55
CA VAL A 165 -6.75 5.36 -6.62
C VAL A 165 -6.23 6.70 -7.11
N ARG A 166 -7.14 7.61 -7.45
CA ARG A 166 -6.83 9.00 -7.80
C ARG A 166 -7.26 9.91 -6.66
N LYS A 167 -6.35 10.74 -6.20
CA LYS A 167 -6.57 11.65 -5.09
C LYS A 167 -6.53 13.10 -5.59
N VAL A 168 -7.58 13.84 -5.28
CA VAL A 168 -7.67 15.28 -5.52
C VAL A 168 -7.74 15.98 -4.17
N THR A 169 -6.92 16.99 -3.98
CA THR A 169 -6.90 17.79 -2.75
C THR A 169 -7.14 19.25 -3.10
N SER A 170 -8.16 19.85 -2.49
CA SER A 170 -8.40 21.28 -2.53
C SER A 170 -8.23 21.89 -1.14
N THR A 171 -7.51 23.00 -1.07
CA THR A 171 -7.36 23.80 0.15
C THR A 171 -8.20 25.05 -0.03
N HIS A 172 -9.16 25.28 0.87
CA HIS A 172 -9.75 26.60 0.98
C HIS A 172 -8.72 27.51 1.65
N LEU A 173 -8.04 28.34 0.87
CA LEU A 173 -7.42 29.52 1.42
C LEU A 173 -8.59 30.36 1.98
N ARG A 174 -8.58 30.63 3.28
CA ARG A 174 -9.48 31.63 3.84
C ARG A 174 -9.16 32.95 3.15
N ASP A 175 -10.06 33.43 2.33
CA ASP A 175 -10.09 34.82 1.86
C ASP A 175 -10.52 35.77 3.02
N ASP A 176 -9.87 35.62 4.16
CA ASP A 176 -10.05 36.50 5.29
C ASP A 176 -8.84 37.42 5.41
N CYS A 177 -8.71 38.40 4.50
CA CYS A 177 -7.94 39.61 4.75
C CYS A 177 -8.00 40.58 3.54
N LYS A 178 -9.17 41.00 3.14
CA LYS A 178 -9.29 42.25 2.39
C LYS A 178 -10.62 42.91 2.74
N ASN A 179 -10.74 43.43 3.93
CA ASN A 179 -11.64 44.52 4.30
C ASN A 179 -11.14 45.13 5.59
N SER A 180 -10.19 46.03 5.47
CA SER A 180 -9.85 47.07 6.43
C SER A 180 -9.03 48.09 5.65
N VAL A 181 -9.60 49.10 5.36
CA VAL A 181 -10.00 50.36 5.97
C VAL A 181 -9.50 51.47 5.10
N ASP A 182 -10.41 52.01 4.35
CA ASP A 182 -10.40 53.45 4.08
C ASP A 182 -11.13 54.12 5.24
N ARG A 183 -10.38 54.82 6.07
CA ARG A 183 -10.76 56.01 6.81
C ARG A 183 -9.53 56.81 7.23
#